data_9fa1a0b5f8586d6afeea785431cde24d
#
_entry.id   9fa1a0b5f8586d6afeea785431cde24d
#
_cell.length_a   1.000
_cell.length_b   1.000
_cell.length_c   1.000
_cell.angle_alpha   90.00
_cell.angle_beta   90.00
_cell.angle_gamma   90.00
#
_symmetry.space_group_name_H-M   'P 1'
#
loop_
_entity.id
_entity.type
_entity.pdbx_description
1 polymer ?
#
loop_
_entity_poly.entity_id
_entity_poly.type
_entity_poly.pdbx_seq_one_letter_code
_entity_poly.pdbx_strand_id
1 'polypeptide(L)'
;MSNGSSVENLLVARGETVSFGERFQASEQFDRVFSEGMALVERSAAYLDGEGRQESKGLPGQVTVLYATESMRLTTRLLELASWLLIRRALKEGEITREEADAKRARVKLQTLGRPSHTKGFSDLPQGLRDLIDASFQLHDRIVQLDRAMVAPADDVDDAAPVN
;
A
#
# COMPACT_ATOMS: atom_id res chain seq x y z
N MET A 1 -50.73 20.34 -7.62
CA MET A 1 -49.51 20.57 -8.43
C MET A 1 -48.36 20.90 -7.53
N SER A 2 -47.58 19.93 -7.14
CA SER A 2 -46.18 20.10 -6.64
C SER A 2 -45.75 18.86 -5.84
N ASN A 3 -45.46 17.76 -6.52
CA ASN A 3 -44.82 16.60 -5.90
C ASN A 3 -43.49 16.22 -6.54
N GLY A 4 -42.89 17.13 -7.33
CA GLY A 4 -41.60 16.85 -7.98
C GLY A 4 -40.36 17.16 -7.13
N SER A 5 -40.49 18.03 -6.14
CA SER A 5 -39.35 18.54 -5.36
C SER A 5 -38.85 17.61 -4.26
N SER A 6 -39.72 16.72 -3.74
CA SER A 6 -39.35 15.86 -2.62
C SER A 6 -38.57 14.62 -3.02
N VAL A 7 -38.76 14.13 -4.23
CA VAL A 7 -38.08 12.90 -4.72
C VAL A 7 -36.66 13.20 -5.19
N GLU A 8 -36.44 14.38 -5.81
CA GLU A 8 -35.09 14.81 -6.21
C GLU A 8 -34.19 15.05 -5.00
N ASN A 9 -34.70 15.69 -3.95
CA ASN A 9 -33.95 15.90 -2.72
C ASN A 9 -33.60 14.57 -2.00
N LEU A 10 -34.47 13.55 -2.09
CA LEU A 10 -34.20 12.23 -1.53
C LEU A 10 -33.13 11.46 -2.29
N LEU A 11 -33.05 11.64 -3.61
CA LEU A 11 -32.03 11.00 -4.45
C LEU A 11 -30.64 11.62 -4.26
N VAL A 12 -30.57 12.95 -4.12
CA VAL A 12 -29.32 13.66 -3.83
C VAL A 12 -28.82 13.28 -2.42
N ALA A 13 -29.68 13.22 -1.42
CA ALA A 13 -29.30 12.82 -0.07
C ALA A 13 -28.81 11.35 -0.01
N ARG A 14 -29.37 10.44 -0.82
CA ARG A 14 -28.90 9.06 -0.93
C ARG A 14 -27.53 8.97 -1.59
N GLY A 15 -27.26 9.77 -2.63
CA GLY A 15 -25.96 9.83 -3.29
C GLY A 15 -24.85 10.35 -2.37
N GLU A 16 -25.11 11.37 -1.60
CA GLU A 16 -24.16 11.91 -0.62
C GLU A 16 -23.91 10.95 0.54
N THR A 17 -24.92 10.25 1.02
CA THR A 17 -24.80 9.27 2.11
C THR A 17 -23.96 8.06 1.72
N VAL A 18 -24.13 7.54 0.50
CA VAL A 18 -23.32 6.44 -0.04
C VAL A 18 -21.87 6.87 -0.23
N SER A 19 -21.64 8.06 -0.80
CA SER A 19 -20.29 8.61 -0.96
C SER A 19 -19.57 8.83 0.38
N PHE A 20 -20.28 9.28 1.41
CA PHE A 20 -19.73 9.45 2.76
C PHE A 20 -19.38 8.11 3.41
N GLY A 21 -20.23 7.10 3.32
CA GLY A 21 -19.99 5.76 3.85
C GLY A 21 -18.80 5.08 3.15
N GLU A 22 -18.68 5.21 1.83
CA GLU A 22 -17.52 4.70 1.07
C GLU A 22 -16.21 5.38 1.47
N ARG A 23 -16.21 6.70 1.64
CA ARG A 23 -15.06 7.46 2.12
C ARG A 23 -14.66 7.07 3.54
N PHE A 24 -15.62 6.84 4.41
CA PHE A 24 -15.37 6.39 5.77
C PHE A 24 -14.73 5.00 5.81
N GLN A 25 -15.25 4.06 5.02
CA GLN A 25 -14.68 2.71 4.90
C GLN A 25 -13.27 2.74 4.30
N ALA A 26 -13.04 3.53 3.28
CA ALA A 26 -11.71 3.70 2.68
C ALA A 26 -10.71 4.30 3.67
N SER A 27 -11.13 5.25 4.50
CA SER A 27 -10.32 5.86 5.56
C SER A 27 -9.95 4.84 6.65
N GLU A 28 -10.90 4.01 7.11
CA GLU A 28 -10.61 2.95 8.07
C GLU A 28 -9.69 1.89 7.51
N GLN A 29 -9.89 1.50 6.26
CA GLN A 29 -9.04 0.54 5.57
C GLN A 29 -7.61 1.07 5.44
N PHE A 30 -7.44 2.35 5.10
CA PHE A 30 -6.13 3.00 5.05
C PHE A 30 -5.45 2.98 6.44
N ASP A 31 -6.16 3.32 7.50
CA ASP A 31 -5.61 3.35 8.86
C ASP A 31 -5.10 1.97 9.31
N ARG A 32 -5.83 0.91 8.97
CA ARG A 32 -5.38 -0.48 9.22
C ARG A 32 -4.11 -0.82 8.44
N VAL A 33 -4.10 -0.53 7.15
CA VAL A 33 -2.92 -0.79 6.29
C VAL A 33 -1.72 0.02 6.76
N PHE A 34 -1.92 1.26 7.17
CA PHE A 34 -0.86 2.09 7.75
C PHE A 34 -0.28 1.48 9.02
N SER A 35 -1.12 1.10 9.97
CA SER A 35 -0.71 0.48 11.23
C SER A 35 0.03 -0.84 11.00
N GLU A 36 -0.50 -1.71 10.16
CA GLU A 36 0.13 -2.98 9.79
C GLU A 36 1.47 -2.77 9.08
N GLY A 37 1.53 -1.79 8.19
CA GLY A 37 2.75 -1.46 7.44
C GLY A 37 3.87 -0.95 8.34
N MET A 38 3.57 -0.04 9.25
CA MET A 38 4.56 0.46 10.20
C MET A 38 5.02 -0.63 11.17
N ALA A 39 4.11 -1.48 11.64
CA ALA A 39 4.45 -2.63 12.47
C ALA A 39 5.35 -3.63 11.72
N LEU A 40 5.13 -3.84 10.43
CA LEU A 40 5.99 -4.69 9.60
C LEU A 40 7.39 -4.11 9.44
N VAL A 41 7.50 -2.80 9.23
CA VAL A 41 8.80 -2.10 9.18
C VAL A 41 9.58 -2.30 10.48
N GLU A 42 8.93 -2.09 11.62
CA GLU A 42 9.56 -2.27 12.94
C GLU A 42 10.00 -3.71 13.18
N ARG A 43 9.13 -4.68 12.89
CA ARG A 43 9.46 -6.11 13.05
C ARG A 43 10.61 -6.53 12.15
N SER A 44 10.64 -6.04 10.92
CA SER A 44 11.70 -6.36 9.97
C SER A 44 13.03 -5.79 10.40
N ALA A 45 13.06 -4.54 10.85
CA ALA A 45 14.26 -3.91 11.38
C ALA A 45 14.78 -4.66 12.64
N ALA A 46 13.89 -4.99 13.57
CA ALA A 46 14.25 -5.73 14.77
C ALA A 46 14.81 -7.14 14.46
N TYR A 47 14.17 -7.84 13.52
CA TYR A 47 14.63 -9.16 13.09
C TYR A 47 16.02 -9.10 12.44
N LEU A 48 16.23 -8.21 11.48
CA LEU A 48 17.50 -8.10 10.75
C LEU A 48 18.66 -7.63 11.64
N ASP A 49 18.38 -6.82 12.64
CA ASP A 49 19.37 -6.34 13.59
C ASP A 49 19.60 -7.30 14.77
N GLY A 50 18.67 -8.20 15.03
CA GLY A 50 18.67 -9.14 16.15
C GLY A 50 18.79 -10.60 15.73
N GLU A 51 17.67 -11.32 15.82
CA GLU A 51 17.58 -12.76 15.59
C GLU A 51 18.08 -13.17 14.21
N GLY A 52 17.68 -12.45 13.18
CA GLY A 52 18.10 -12.73 11.80
C GLY A 52 19.61 -12.59 11.60
N ARG A 53 20.21 -11.61 12.25
CA ARG A 53 21.66 -11.44 12.24
C ARG A 53 22.39 -12.62 12.90
N GLN A 54 21.86 -13.18 13.95
CA GLN A 54 22.43 -14.36 14.60
C GLN A 54 22.27 -15.61 13.73
N GLU A 55 21.07 -15.82 13.18
CA GLU A 55 20.78 -16.93 12.27
C GLU A 55 21.65 -16.91 11.01
N SER A 56 21.93 -15.74 10.45
CA SER A 56 22.75 -15.58 9.26
C SER A 56 24.19 -16.08 9.42
N LYS A 57 24.72 -16.04 10.64
CA LYS A 57 26.08 -16.51 10.93
C LYS A 57 26.27 -18.02 10.76
N GLY A 58 25.19 -18.80 10.88
CA GLY A 58 25.21 -20.25 10.75
C GLY A 58 24.88 -20.78 9.36
N LEU A 59 24.62 -19.89 8.39
CA LEU A 59 24.21 -20.30 7.05
C LEU A 59 25.39 -20.73 6.16
N PRO A 60 25.21 -21.74 5.29
CA PRO A 60 26.19 -22.04 4.24
C PRO A 60 26.46 -20.84 3.33
N GLY A 61 27.66 -20.73 2.75
CA GLY A 61 28.11 -19.56 2.01
C GLY A 61 27.17 -19.09 0.89
N GLN A 62 26.59 -20.01 0.12
CA GLN A 62 25.63 -19.66 -0.94
C GLN A 62 24.31 -19.10 -0.36
N VAL A 63 23.86 -19.65 0.74
CA VAL A 63 22.66 -19.19 1.44
C VAL A 63 22.90 -17.85 2.13
N THR A 64 24.10 -17.61 2.63
CA THR A 64 24.50 -16.30 3.20
C THR A 64 24.38 -15.18 2.18
N VAL A 65 24.82 -15.39 0.94
CA VAL A 65 24.68 -14.40 -0.14
C VAL A 65 23.22 -14.16 -0.48
N LEU A 66 22.42 -15.21 -0.55
CA LEU A 66 20.98 -15.10 -0.79
C LEU A 66 20.29 -14.37 0.37
N TYR A 67 20.64 -14.68 1.60
CA TYR A 67 20.14 -13.98 2.79
C TYR A 67 20.41 -12.47 2.71
N ALA A 68 21.63 -12.08 2.39
CA ALA A 68 21.99 -10.67 2.25
C ALA A 68 21.20 -9.99 1.12
N THR A 69 21.08 -10.63 -0.02
CA THR A 69 20.34 -10.10 -1.17
C THR A 69 18.86 -9.92 -0.86
N GLU A 70 18.22 -10.93 -0.28
CA GLU A 70 16.79 -10.87 0.04
C GLU A 70 16.51 -9.91 1.20
N SER A 71 17.41 -9.77 2.17
CA SER A 71 17.32 -8.76 3.22
C SER A 71 17.36 -7.35 2.67
N MET A 72 18.23 -7.07 1.70
CA MET A 72 18.31 -5.77 1.02
C MET A 72 17.05 -5.49 0.19
N ARG A 73 16.54 -6.49 -0.53
CA ARG A 73 15.29 -6.37 -1.30
C ARG A 73 14.09 -6.12 -0.40
N LEU A 74 14.01 -6.82 0.72
CA LEU A 74 12.98 -6.61 1.74
C LEU A 74 13.04 -5.17 2.27
N THR A 75 14.21 -4.70 2.66
CA THR A 75 14.40 -3.35 3.18
C THR A 75 14.00 -2.29 2.16
N THR A 76 14.43 -2.42 0.92
CA THR A 76 14.06 -1.50 -0.16
C THR A 76 12.56 -1.47 -0.40
N ARG A 77 11.93 -2.62 -0.46
CA ARG A 77 10.46 -2.73 -0.61
C ARG A 77 9.74 -2.03 0.54
N LEU A 78 10.15 -2.29 1.76
CA LEU A 78 9.53 -1.69 2.95
C LEU A 78 9.70 -0.18 2.99
N LEU A 79 10.85 0.35 2.56
CA LEU A 79 11.06 1.81 2.46
C LEU A 79 10.13 2.44 1.44
N GLU A 80 9.90 1.80 0.30
CA GLU A 80 8.97 2.29 -0.71
C GLU A 80 7.52 2.26 -0.22
N LEU A 81 7.13 1.17 0.42
CA LEU A 81 5.79 1.03 1.00
C LEU A 81 5.56 2.04 2.13
N ALA A 82 6.54 2.22 3.02
CA ALA A 82 6.48 3.22 4.08
C ALA A 82 6.39 4.64 3.52
N SER A 83 7.13 4.95 2.46
CA SER A 83 7.05 6.26 1.80
C SER A 83 5.65 6.53 1.26
N TRP A 84 5.03 5.57 0.60
CA TRP A 84 3.67 5.70 0.11
C TRP A 84 2.68 5.94 1.27
N LEU A 85 2.78 5.15 2.33
CA LEU A 85 1.92 5.27 3.51
C LEU A 85 2.06 6.65 4.18
N LEU A 86 3.28 7.15 4.34
CA LEU A 86 3.53 8.45 4.95
C LEU A 86 3.01 9.61 4.10
N ILE A 87 3.17 9.54 2.78
CA ILE A 87 2.61 10.56 1.85
C ILE A 87 1.09 10.61 1.97
N ARG A 88 0.42 9.48 1.96
CA ARG A 88 -1.04 9.42 2.07
C ARG A 88 -1.55 9.87 3.44
N ARG A 89 -0.82 9.55 4.50
CA ARG A 89 -1.15 10.05 5.84
C ARG A 89 -1.01 11.55 5.93
N ALA A 90 0.08 12.12 5.43
CA ALA A 90 0.29 13.56 5.42
C ALA A 90 -0.80 14.30 4.63
N LEU A 91 -1.25 13.73 3.51
CA LEU A 91 -2.38 14.27 2.75
C LEU A 91 -3.70 14.20 3.56
N LYS A 92 -3.97 13.07 4.20
CA LYS A 92 -5.17 12.85 5.01
C LYS A 92 -5.23 13.82 6.20
N GLU A 93 -4.11 14.08 6.83
CA GLU A 93 -3.99 14.99 7.98
C GLU A 93 -3.90 16.47 7.56
N GLY A 94 -3.89 16.77 6.27
CA GLY A 94 -3.82 18.13 5.74
C GLY A 94 -2.46 18.80 5.88
N GLU A 95 -1.40 18.02 6.12
CA GLU A 95 -0.04 18.54 6.23
C GLU A 95 0.58 18.90 4.87
N ILE A 96 0.13 18.25 3.82
CA ILE A 96 0.52 18.53 2.43
C ILE A 96 -0.71 18.68 1.55
N THR A 97 -0.56 19.41 0.44
CA THR A 97 -1.62 19.55 -0.57
C THR A 97 -1.70 18.30 -1.44
N ARG A 98 -2.81 18.14 -2.16
CA ARG A 98 -2.97 17.05 -3.13
C ARG A 98 -1.91 17.08 -4.23
N GLU A 99 -1.57 18.27 -4.71
CA GLU A 99 -0.53 18.45 -5.73
C GLU A 99 0.84 17.99 -5.21
N GLU A 100 1.18 18.36 -3.98
CA GLU A 100 2.41 17.89 -3.33
C GLU A 100 2.42 16.38 -3.12
N ALA A 101 1.30 15.81 -2.70
CA ALA A 101 1.16 14.37 -2.54
C ALA A 101 1.35 13.63 -3.86
N ASP A 102 0.73 14.09 -4.93
CA ASP A 102 0.84 13.50 -6.27
C ASP A 102 2.28 13.57 -6.80
N ALA A 103 2.97 14.71 -6.60
CA ALA A 103 4.36 14.87 -6.97
C ALA A 103 5.29 13.93 -6.19
N LYS A 104 5.08 13.79 -4.89
CA LYS A 104 5.84 12.86 -4.04
C LYS A 104 5.54 11.40 -4.40
N ARG A 105 4.26 11.08 -4.65
CA ARG A 105 3.83 9.73 -5.07
C ARG A 105 4.49 9.30 -6.38
N ALA A 106 4.65 10.20 -7.34
CA ALA A 106 5.27 9.91 -8.63
C ALA A 106 6.72 9.42 -8.49
N ARG A 107 7.40 9.77 -7.39
CA ARG A 107 8.78 9.33 -7.10
C ARG A 107 8.86 7.97 -6.41
N VAL A 108 7.76 7.47 -5.87
CA VAL A 108 7.70 6.17 -5.20
C VAL A 108 7.54 5.07 -6.23
N LYS A 109 8.46 4.14 -6.26
CA LYS A 109 8.44 2.99 -7.16
C LYS A 109 7.73 1.82 -6.48
N LEU A 110 6.46 1.63 -6.79
CA LEU A 110 5.71 0.45 -6.36
C LEU A 110 5.92 -0.71 -7.34
N GLN A 111 7.17 -1.01 -7.69
CA GLN A 111 7.48 -2.08 -8.62
C GLN A 111 7.52 -3.42 -7.90
N THR A 112 6.85 -4.40 -8.49
CA THR A 112 7.05 -5.81 -8.15
C THR A 112 8.36 -6.30 -8.75
N LEU A 113 9.40 -6.30 -7.97
CA LEU A 113 10.47 -7.24 -8.20
C LEU A 113 9.87 -8.64 -7.93
N GLY A 114 10.00 -9.55 -8.88
CA GLY A 114 9.34 -10.87 -8.82
C GLY A 114 9.49 -11.54 -7.46
N ARG A 115 8.47 -12.29 -7.06
CA ARG A 115 8.47 -13.02 -5.80
C ARG A 115 9.61 -14.04 -5.79
N PRO A 116 10.44 -14.10 -4.74
CA PRO A 116 11.61 -14.95 -4.68
C PRO A 116 11.30 -16.46 -4.52
N SER A 117 10.03 -16.85 -4.44
CA SER A 117 9.60 -18.24 -4.30
C SER A 117 10.13 -19.17 -5.42
N HIS A 118 10.51 -18.60 -6.55
CA HIS A 118 11.13 -19.34 -7.66
C HIS A 118 12.67 -19.26 -7.66
N THR A 119 13.26 -18.56 -6.71
CA THR A 119 14.70 -18.44 -6.60
C THR A 119 15.26 -19.70 -5.97
N LYS A 120 16.29 -20.26 -6.60
CA LYS A 120 16.99 -21.44 -6.06
C LYS A 120 17.55 -21.13 -4.67
N GLY A 121 17.24 -21.99 -3.71
CA GLY A 121 17.71 -21.86 -2.34
C GLY A 121 16.84 -20.98 -1.42
N PHE A 122 15.72 -20.45 -1.92
CA PHE A 122 14.82 -19.63 -1.09
C PHE A 122 14.31 -20.41 0.14
N SER A 123 14.00 -21.68 -0.01
CA SER A 123 13.55 -22.55 1.09
C SER A 123 14.63 -22.81 2.16
N ASP A 124 15.89 -22.55 1.86
CA ASP A 124 17.02 -22.70 2.79
C ASP A 124 17.21 -21.43 3.66
N LEU A 125 16.54 -20.34 3.32
CA LEU A 125 16.55 -19.13 4.12
C LEU A 125 15.86 -19.36 5.48
N PRO A 126 16.27 -18.64 6.53
CA PRO A 126 15.58 -18.68 7.82
C PRO A 126 14.09 -18.41 7.68
N GLN A 127 13.28 -19.14 8.44
CA GLN A 127 11.82 -18.99 8.39
C GLN A 127 11.37 -17.56 8.70
N GLY A 128 12.01 -16.91 9.68
CA GLY A 128 11.70 -15.53 10.05
C GLY A 128 11.85 -14.55 8.86
N LEU A 129 12.91 -14.72 8.06
CA LEU A 129 13.11 -13.90 6.87
C LEU A 129 12.05 -14.19 5.80
N ARG A 130 11.75 -15.46 5.56
CA ARG A 130 10.72 -15.85 4.58
C ARG A 130 9.35 -15.29 4.95
N ASP A 131 8.97 -15.34 6.21
CA ASP A 131 7.70 -14.81 6.70
C ASP A 131 7.60 -13.29 6.51
N LEU A 132 8.69 -12.55 6.76
CA LEU A 132 8.74 -11.10 6.54
C LEU A 132 8.65 -10.74 5.05
N ILE A 133 9.33 -11.51 4.20
CA ILE A 133 9.24 -11.34 2.74
C ILE A 133 7.80 -11.53 2.27
N ASP A 134 7.14 -12.62 2.66
CA ASP A 134 5.75 -12.89 2.31
C ASP A 134 4.81 -11.79 2.81
N ALA A 135 4.96 -11.36 4.05
CA ALA A 135 4.16 -10.28 4.62
C ALA A 135 4.37 -8.96 3.85
N SER A 136 5.58 -8.69 3.40
CA SER A 136 5.88 -7.48 2.61
C SER A 136 5.21 -7.50 1.23
N PHE A 137 5.12 -8.64 0.59
CA PHE A 137 4.40 -8.78 -0.69
C PHE A 137 2.89 -8.66 -0.51
N GLN A 138 2.32 -9.23 0.54
CA GLN A 138 0.90 -9.08 0.86
C GLN A 138 0.54 -7.60 1.12
N LEU A 139 1.37 -6.89 1.87
CA LEU A 139 1.21 -5.46 2.08
C LEU A 139 1.34 -4.67 0.78
N HIS A 140 2.32 -5.01 -0.05
CA HIS A 140 2.52 -4.40 -1.36
C HIS A 140 1.28 -4.54 -2.24
N ASP A 141 0.72 -5.74 -2.35
CA ASP A 141 -0.47 -6.00 -3.16
C ASP A 141 -1.67 -5.16 -2.69
N ARG A 142 -1.87 -5.05 -1.39
CA ARG A 142 -2.93 -4.21 -0.81
C ARG A 142 -2.72 -2.72 -1.09
N ILE A 143 -1.49 -2.24 -0.97
CA ILE A 143 -1.14 -0.84 -1.26
C ILE A 143 -1.33 -0.53 -2.75
N VAL A 144 -0.92 -1.42 -3.64
CA VAL A 144 -1.14 -1.24 -5.09
C VAL A 144 -2.63 -1.13 -5.41
N GLN A 145 -3.48 -1.92 -4.79
CA GLN A 145 -4.93 -1.84 -4.97
C GLN A 145 -5.49 -0.50 -4.47
N LEU A 146 -5.06 -0.05 -3.29
CA LEU A 146 -5.45 1.25 -2.75
C LEU A 146 -4.97 2.41 -3.62
N ASP A 147 -3.74 2.35 -4.10
CA ASP A 147 -3.15 3.35 -4.98
C ASP A 147 -3.95 3.49 -6.28
N ARG A 148 -4.29 2.39 -6.91
CA ARG A 148 -5.13 2.39 -8.12
C ARG A 148 -6.51 2.99 -7.88
N ALA A 149 -7.14 2.67 -6.76
CA ALA A 149 -8.44 3.22 -6.40
C ALA A 149 -8.41 4.73 -6.16
N MET A 150 -7.28 5.26 -5.67
CA MET A 150 -7.09 6.69 -5.40
C MET A 150 -6.69 7.50 -6.63
N VAL A 151 -6.07 6.87 -7.63
CA VAL A 151 -5.62 7.50 -8.89
C VAL A 151 -6.67 7.39 -9.98
N ALA A 152 -7.66 6.50 -9.86
CA ALA A 152 -8.74 6.40 -10.82
C ALA A 152 -9.39 7.79 -10.98
N PRO A 153 -9.48 8.34 -12.21
CA PRO A 153 -10.17 9.59 -12.43
C PRO A 153 -11.60 9.42 -11.93
N ALA A 154 -12.11 10.45 -11.24
CA ALA A 154 -13.54 10.58 -11.09
C ALA A 154 -14.11 10.46 -12.50
N ASP A 155 -14.90 9.41 -12.71
CA ASP A 155 -15.43 9.01 -14.01
C ASP A 155 -15.71 10.24 -14.88
N ASP A 156 -15.20 10.21 -16.11
CA ASP A 156 -15.65 11.09 -17.17
C ASP A 156 -17.17 11.10 -17.14
N VAL A 157 -17.74 12.12 -16.49
CA VAL A 157 -19.15 12.42 -16.66
C VAL A 157 -19.26 12.75 -18.13
N ASP A 158 -19.75 11.75 -18.84
CA ASP A 158 -20.19 11.78 -20.21
C ASP A 158 -20.68 13.18 -20.60
N ASP A 159 -19.82 13.95 -21.23
CA ASP A 159 -20.20 15.15 -21.95
C ASP A 159 -20.78 14.71 -23.30
N ALA A 160 -21.91 14.04 -23.21
CA ALA A 160 -22.77 13.81 -24.34
C ALA A 160 -23.41 15.14 -24.70
N ALA A 161 -22.69 15.91 -25.50
CA ALA A 161 -23.24 17.06 -26.17
C ALA A 161 -24.50 16.66 -26.96
N PRO A 162 -25.60 17.42 -26.86
CA PRO A 162 -26.78 17.12 -27.61
C PRO A 162 -26.49 17.38 -29.10
N VAL A 163 -26.61 16.34 -29.88
CA VAL A 163 -26.58 16.45 -31.33
C VAL A 163 -27.90 17.11 -31.76
N ASN A 164 -27.80 18.29 -32.32
CA ASN A 164 -28.90 18.92 -33.04
C ASN A 164 -29.16 18.21 -34.37
#